data_a1e6ac58e8732bd4571cd82506ca2a28
#
_entry.id   a1e6ac58e8732bd4571cd82506ca2a28
#
_cell.length_a   1.000
_cell.length_b   1.000
_cell.length_c   1.000
_cell.angle_alpha   90.00
_cell.angle_beta   90.00
_cell.angle_gamma   90.00
#
_symmetry.space_group_name_H-M   'P 1'
#
loop_
_entity.id
_entity.type
_entity.pdbx_description
1 polymer ?
#
loop_
_entity_poly.entity_id
_entity_poly.type
_entity_poly.pdbx_seq_one_letter_code
_entity_poly.pdbx_strand_id
1 'polypeptide(L)'
;MVYVITIATSVVSAMLVFLLQSVIKENKQLKTEQKKKEKEARKREEERMEALEDGVVCLLRKELIADHEKWMSKGYITSKALENGLLMYDAYKKLGGNGMIDHMKEEIEELHIENR
;
A
#
# COMPACT_ATOMS: atom_id res chain seq x y z
N MET A 1 55.51 1.32 43.99
CA MET A 1 55.33 1.53 42.53
C MET A 1 54.40 0.53 41.90
N VAL A 2 54.51 -0.76 42.18
CA VAL A 2 53.63 -1.78 41.60
C VAL A 2 52.15 -1.57 41.91
N TYR A 3 51.80 -1.11 43.08
CA TYR A 3 50.45 -0.82 43.50
C TYR A 3 49.80 0.36 42.74
N VAL A 4 50.59 1.38 42.44
CA VAL A 4 50.12 2.58 41.68
C VAL A 4 49.82 2.21 40.25
N ILE A 5 50.64 1.38 39.61
CA ILE A 5 50.43 0.90 38.27
C ILE A 5 49.18 0.01 38.19
N THR A 6 48.95 -0.86 39.17
CA THR A 6 47.82 -1.76 39.25
C THR A 6 46.50 -0.95 39.42
N ILE A 7 46.47 0.09 40.27
CA ILE A 7 45.34 0.97 40.47
C ILE A 7 45.08 1.78 39.20
N ALA A 8 46.10 2.31 38.54
CA ALA A 8 45.96 3.07 37.30
C ALA A 8 45.37 2.23 36.16
N THR A 9 45.84 0.99 35.97
CA THR A 9 45.32 0.05 34.96
C THR A 9 43.89 -0.34 35.24
N SER A 10 43.50 -0.52 36.52
CA SER A 10 42.12 -0.82 36.92
C SER A 10 41.16 0.32 36.62
N VAL A 11 41.59 1.57 36.92
CA VAL A 11 40.78 2.75 36.60
C VAL A 11 40.60 2.95 35.11
N VAL A 12 41.65 2.79 34.34
CA VAL A 12 41.57 2.91 32.86
C VAL A 12 40.68 1.83 32.29
N SER A 13 40.73 0.59 32.75
CA SER A 13 39.86 -0.50 32.34
C SER A 13 38.40 -0.20 32.64
N ALA A 14 38.10 0.32 33.85
CA ALA A 14 36.74 0.71 34.24
C ALA A 14 36.19 1.84 33.35
N MET A 15 37.00 2.84 33.02
CA MET A 15 36.63 3.91 32.11
C MET A 15 36.36 3.42 30.70
N LEU A 16 37.16 2.52 30.17
CA LEU A 16 36.96 1.91 28.85
C LEU A 16 35.69 1.10 28.79
N VAL A 17 35.38 0.31 29.79
CA VAL A 17 34.15 -0.47 29.86
C VAL A 17 32.94 0.46 29.93
N PHE A 18 33.01 1.52 30.71
CA PHE A 18 31.94 2.53 30.79
C PHE A 18 31.68 3.21 29.45
N LEU A 19 32.72 3.62 28.73
CA LEU A 19 32.60 4.23 27.40
C LEU A 19 32.01 3.25 26.39
N LEU A 20 32.46 1.98 26.39
CA LEU A 20 31.91 0.95 25.54
C LEU A 20 30.41 0.70 25.80
N GLN A 21 30.02 0.63 27.06
CA GLN A 21 28.60 0.49 27.44
C GLN A 21 27.77 1.68 27.00
N SER A 22 28.30 2.90 27.12
CA SER A 22 27.65 4.12 26.67
C SER A 22 27.43 4.10 25.14
N VAL A 23 28.45 3.72 24.36
CA VAL A 23 28.36 3.62 22.90
C VAL A 23 27.36 2.54 22.47
N ILE A 24 27.38 1.38 23.11
CA ILE A 24 26.43 0.29 22.85
C ILE A 24 24.99 0.73 23.12
N LYS A 25 24.77 1.45 24.21
CA LYS A 25 23.46 1.97 24.59
C LYS A 25 22.95 2.99 23.58
N GLU A 26 23.79 3.94 23.14
CA GLU A 26 23.46 4.90 22.09
C GLU A 26 23.12 4.21 20.76
N ASN A 27 23.92 3.21 20.36
CA ASN A 27 23.67 2.45 19.14
C ASN A 27 22.33 1.69 19.19
N LYS A 28 21.98 1.10 20.34
CA LYS A 28 20.68 0.45 20.53
C LYS A 28 19.53 1.45 20.43
N GLN A 29 19.66 2.62 21.01
CA GLN A 29 18.64 3.68 20.93
C GLN A 29 18.46 4.17 19.51
N LEU A 30 19.55 4.43 18.78
CA LEU A 30 19.53 4.82 17.37
C LEU A 30 18.83 3.76 16.48
N LYS A 31 19.16 2.48 16.67
CA LYS A 31 18.52 1.38 15.95
C LYS A 31 17.04 1.29 16.25
N THR A 32 16.64 1.48 17.50
CA THR A 32 15.23 1.46 17.91
C THR A 32 14.47 2.62 17.29
N GLU A 33 15.04 3.82 17.28
CA GLU A 33 14.46 5.00 16.66
C GLU A 33 14.33 4.84 15.15
N GLN A 34 15.36 4.29 14.48
CA GLN A 34 15.32 4.00 13.05
C GLN A 34 14.21 3.00 12.71
N LYS A 35 14.10 1.90 13.46
CA LYS A 35 13.03 0.92 13.28
C LYS A 35 11.65 1.53 13.47
N LYS A 36 11.50 2.42 14.45
CA LYS A 36 10.25 3.12 14.71
C LYS A 36 9.88 4.04 13.55
N LYS A 37 10.84 4.81 13.04
CA LYS A 37 10.66 5.70 11.88
C LYS A 37 10.30 4.92 10.61
N GLU A 38 10.98 3.81 10.36
CA GLU A 38 10.68 2.92 9.24
C GLU A 38 9.27 2.34 9.34
N LYS A 39 8.87 1.92 10.52
CA LYS A 39 7.54 1.37 10.78
C LYS A 39 6.44 2.41 10.58
N GLU A 40 6.67 3.63 11.05
CA GLU A 40 5.76 4.75 10.84
C GLU A 40 5.67 5.16 9.36
N ALA A 41 6.80 5.16 8.65
CA ALA A 41 6.85 5.44 7.23
C ALA A 41 6.07 4.39 6.42
N ARG A 42 6.25 3.10 6.71
CA ARG A 42 5.49 2.01 6.09
C ARG A 42 4.00 2.14 6.35
N LYS A 43 3.64 2.45 7.58
CA LYS A 43 2.23 2.63 7.95
C LYS A 43 1.58 3.77 7.17
N ARG A 44 2.26 4.90 7.03
CA ARG A 44 1.78 6.03 6.24
C ARG A 44 1.64 5.67 4.76
N GLU A 45 2.58 4.91 4.23
CA GLU A 45 2.55 4.45 2.85
C GLU A 45 1.40 3.48 2.61
N GLU A 46 1.16 2.54 3.52
CA GLU A 46 0.02 1.63 3.48
C GLU A 46 -1.31 2.38 3.54
N GLU A 47 -1.45 3.34 4.43
CA GLU A 47 -2.64 4.19 4.54
C GLU A 47 -2.89 5.00 3.27
N ARG A 48 -1.84 5.54 2.66
CA ARG A 48 -1.93 6.26 1.39
C ARG A 48 -2.33 5.34 0.24
N MET A 49 -1.74 4.15 0.19
CA MET A 49 -2.07 3.15 -0.82
C MET A 49 -3.52 2.70 -0.70
N GLU A 50 -3.99 2.42 0.51
CA GLU A 50 -5.38 2.07 0.78
C GLU A 50 -6.34 3.17 0.34
N ALA A 51 -6.03 4.44 0.66
CA ALA A 51 -6.83 5.57 0.23
C ALA A 51 -6.87 5.72 -1.30
N LEU A 52 -5.75 5.47 -1.98
CA LEU A 52 -5.67 5.46 -3.44
C LEU A 52 -6.52 4.33 -4.05
N GLU A 53 -6.42 3.14 -3.50
CA GLU A 53 -7.22 1.99 -3.94
C GLU A 53 -8.71 2.26 -3.78
N ASP A 54 -9.12 2.78 -2.64
CA ASP A 54 -10.51 3.16 -2.38
C ASP A 54 -11.00 4.24 -3.35
N GLY A 55 -10.17 5.23 -3.61
CA GLY A 55 -10.46 6.28 -4.60
C GLY A 55 -10.62 5.73 -6.01
N VAL A 56 -9.75 4.82 -6.42
CA VAL A 56 -9.83 4.17 -7.74
C VAL A 56 -11.09 3.31 -7.83
N VAL A 57 -11.43 2.55 -6.80
CA VAL A 57 -12.66 1.75 -6.75
C VAL A 57 -13.90 2.65 -6.92
N CYS A 58 -13.94 3.78 -6.24
CA CYS A 58 -15.06 4.73 -6.37
C CYS A 58 -15.16 5.32 -7.78
N LEU A 59 -14.04 5.68 -8.38
CA LEU A 59 -14.00 6.20 -9.76
C LEU A 59 -14.42 5.13 -10.77
N LEU A 60 -13.92 3.90 -10.64
CA LEU A 60 -14.31 2.78 -11.49
C LEU A 60 -15.80 2.48 -11.37
N ARG A 61 -16.33 2.48 -10.15
CA ARG A 61 -17.76 2.28 -9.93
C ARG A 61 -18.59 3.34 -10.67
N LYS A 62 -18.23 4.59 -10.52
CA LYS A 62 -18.92 5.70 -11.19
C LYS A 62 -18.91 5.54 -12.70
N GLU A 63 -17.76 5.22 -13.26
CA GLU A 63 -17.57 5.03 -14.70
C GLU A 63 -18.33 3.81 -15.22
N LEU A 64 -18.25 2.69 -14.49
CA LEU A 64 -18.97 1.46 -14.84
C LEU A 64 -20.48 1.64 -14.84
N ILE A 65 -21.02 2.35 -13.86
CA ILE A 65 -22.45 2.67 -13.81
C ILE A 65 -22.85 3.57 -14.97
N ALA A 66 -22.08 4.60 -15.27
CA ALA A 66 -22.34 5.50 -16.37
C ALA A 66 -22.31 4.79 -17.74
N ASP A 67 -21.30 3.94 -17.96
CA ASP A 67 -21.16 3.15 -19.18
C ASP A 67 -22.30 2.13 -19.33
N HIS A 68 -22.68 1.47 -18.25
CA HIS A 68 -23.81 0.55 -18.24
C HIS A 68 -25.10 1.25 -18.66
N GLU A 69 -25.44 2.38 -18.04
CA GLU A 69 -26.63 3.16 -18.37
C GLU A 69 -26.63 3.62 -19.84
N LYS A 70 -25.49 4.08 -20.32
CA LYS A 70 -25.30 4.52 -21.69
C LYS A 70 -25.60 3.41 -22.71
N TRP A 71 -24.96 2.24 -22.53
CA TRP A 71 -25.11 1.14 -23.49
C TRP A 71 -26.44 0.43 -23.37
N MET A 72 -26.99 0.27 -22.17
CA MET A 72 -28.34 -0.25 -21.98
C MET A 72 -29.40 0.64 -22.62
N SER A 73 -29.25 1.95 -22.51
CA SER A 73 -30.12 2.93 -23.17
C SER A 73 -30.06 2.84 -24.69
N LYS A 74 -28.89 2.58 -25.26
CA LYS A 74 -28.71 2.43 -26.72
C LYS A 74 -29.17 1.09 -27.25
N GLY A 75 -29.23 0.06 -26.40
CA GLY A 75 -29.59 -1.30 -26.77
C GLY A 75 -28.51 -2.08 -27.53
N TYR A 76 -27.34 -1.54 -27.70
CA TYR A 76 -26.17 -2.18 -28.30
C TYR A 76 -24.89 -1.68 -27.63
N ILE A 77 -23.79 -2.40 -27.86
CA ILE A 77 -22.46 -2.00 -27.41
C ILE A 77 -21.46 -2.21 -28.55
N THR A 78 -20.45 -1.35 -28.63
CA THR A 78 -19.35 -1.56 -29.56
C THR A 78 -18.36 -2.59 -29.00
N SER A 79 -17.66 -3.31 -29.86
CA SER A 79 -16.67 -4.30 -29.42
C SER A 79 -15.56 -3.66 -28.57
N LYS A 80 -15.13 -2.46 -28.94
CA LYS A 80 -14.11 -1.71 -28.19
C LYS A 80 -14.61 -1.29 -26.81
N ALA A 81 -15.84 -0.82 -26.70
CA ALA A 81 -16.44 -0.44 -25.42
C ALA A 81 -16.65 -1.66 -24.52
N LEU A 82 -17.03 -2.80 -25.07
CA LEU A 82 -17.17 -4.05 -24.34
C LEU A 82 -15.81 -4.50 -23.78
N GLU A 83 -14.78 -4.52 -24.62
CA GLU A 83 -13.42 -4.87 -24.19
C GLU A 83 -12.92 -3.97 -23.05
N ASN A 84 -13.04 -2.65 -23.20
CA ASN A 84 -12.65 -1.70 -22.16
C ASN A 84 -13.48 -1.88 -20.88
N GLY A 85 -14.77 -2.09 -21.01
CA GLY A 85 -15.66 -2.34 -19.90
C GLY A 85 -15.28 -3.58 -19.11
N LEU A 86 -14.99 -4.68 -19.79
CA LEU A 86 -14.57 -5.93 -19.16
C LEU A 86 -13.24 -5.78 -18.40
N LEU A 87 -12.29 -5.04 -18.95
CA LEU A 87 -11.03 -4.70 -18.26
C LEU A 87 -11.28 -3.88 -17.00
N MET A 88 -12.19 -2.91 -17.05
CA MET A 88 -12.56 -2.10 -15.90
C MET A 88 -13.28 -2.91 -14.82
N TYR A 89 -14.19 -3.80 -15.19
CA TYR A 89 -14.86 -4.72 -14.25
C TYR A 89 -13.85 -5.62 -13.54
N ASP A 90 -12.90 -6.16 -14.28
CA ASP A 90 -11.85 -7.01 -13.73
C ASP A 90 -10.97 -6.24 -12.73
N ALA A 91 -10.54 -5.03 -13.07
CA ALA A 91 -9.79 -4.16 -12.18
C ALA A 91 -10.58 -3.80 -10.92
N TYR A 92 -11.86 -3.49 -11.06
CA TYR A 92 -12.76 -3.21 -9.94
C TYR A 92 -12.85 -4.38 -8.96
N LYS A 93 -12.97 -5.59 -9.46
CA LYS A 93 -13.00 -6.81 -8.65
C LYS A 93 -11.68 -7.07 -7.95
N LYS A 94 -10.56 -6.94 -8.65
CA LYS A 94 -9.21 -7.12 -8.07
C LYS A 94 -8.91 -6.15 -6.94
N LEU A 95 -9.47 -4.94 -7.00
CA LEU A 95 -9.32 -3.94 -5.97
C LEU A 95 -10.31 -4.09 -4.79
N GLY A 96 -11.10 -5.15 -4.79
CA GLY A 96 -12.04 -5.44 -3.72
C GLY A 96 -13.41 -4.81 -3.88
N GLY A 97 -13.80 -4.44 -5.11
CA GLY A 97 -15.14 -3.95 -5.42
C GLY A 97 -16.23 -4.98 -5.11
N ASN A 98 -17.42 -4.52 -4.71
CA ASN A 98 -18.52 -5.39 -4.32
C ASN A 98 -19.21 -6.06 -5.53
N GLY A 99 -20.00 -7.13 -5.26
CA GLY A 99 -20.68 -7.92 -6.28
C GLY A 99 -21.87 -7.26 -6.95
N MET A 100 -22.29 -6.06 -6.51
CA MET A 100 -23.41 -5.31 -7.07
C MET A 100 -23.23 -5.01 -8.56
N ILE A 101 -21.98 -4.85 -9.00
CA ILE A 101 -21.62 -4.55 -10.39
C ILE A 101 -21.59 -5.80 -11.28
N ASP A 102 -21.59 -7.00 -10.71
CA ASP A 102 -21.54 -8.26 -11.48
C ASP A 102 -22.75 -8.40 -12.41
N HIS A 103 -23.93 -7.98 -11.98
CA HIS A 103 -25.12 -7.97 -12.82
C HIS A 103 -25.01 -7.00 -14.00
N MET A 104 -24.39 -5.85 -13.80
CA MET A 104 -24.14 -4.90 -14.87
C MET A 104 -23.21 -5.47 -15.92
N LYS A 105 -22.19 -6.21 -15.51
CA LYS A 105 -21.28 -6.92 -16.40
C LYS A 105 -22.02 -7.95 -17.26
N GLU A 106 -22.85 -8.78 -16.64
CA GLU A 106 -23.67 -9.79 -17.33
C GLU A 106 -24.61 -9.13 -18.34
N GLU A 107 -25.29 -8.08 -17.96
CA GLU A 107 -26.20 -7.37 -18.85
C GLU A 107 -25.49 -6.76 -20.06
N ILE A 108 -24.31 -6.20 -19.87
CA ILE A 108 -23.48 -5.66 -20.97
C ILE A 108 -23.00 -6.75 -21.89
N GLU A 109 -22.60 -7.92 -21.36
CA GLU A 109 -22.17 -9.07 -22.15
C GLU A 109 -23.30 -9.63 -23.03
N GLU A 110 -24.55 -9.49 -22.62
CA GLU A 110 -25.72 -9.93 -23.36
C GLU A 110 -26.15 -8.95 -24.46
N LEU A 111 -25.63 -7.71 -24.45
CA LEU A 111 -25.97 -6.74 -25.47
C LEU A 111 -25.48 -7.13 -26.86
N HIS A 112 -26.26 -6.77 -27.87
CA HIS A 112 -25.85 -6.91 -29.27
C HIS A 112 -24.59 -6.06 -29.53
N ILE A 113 -23.61 -6.67 -30.19
CA ILE A 113 -22.37 -5.98 -30.56
C ILE A 113 -22.57 -5.33 -31.93
N GLU A 114 -22.46 -4.02 -31.99
CA GLU A 114 -22.62 -3.25 -33.21
C GLU A 114 -21.58 -2.12 -33.26
N ASN A 115 -20.66 -2.23 -34.22
CA ASN A 115 -19.61 -1.21 -34.40
C ASN A 115 -20.08 -0.15 -35.40
N ARG A 116 -20.50 0.98 -34.85
CA ARG A 116 -20.92 2.13 -35.64
C ARG A 116 -19.85 3.21 -35.69
#